data_fc3b5528f0481dcce8c9e49f2c130292
#
_entry.id   fc3b5528f0481dcce8c9e49f2c130292
#
_cell.length_a   1.000
_cell.length_b   1.000
_cell.length_c   1.000
_cell.angle_alpha   90.00
_cell.angle_beta   90.00
_cell.angle_gamma   90.00
#
_symmetry.space_group_name_H-M   'P 1'
#
loop_
_entity.id
_entity.type
_entity.pdbx_description
1 polymer ?
#
loop_
_entity_poly.entity_id
_entity_poly.type
_entity_poly.pdbx_seq_one_letter_code
_entity_poly.pdbx_strand_id
1 'polypeptide(L)'
;LLPRAHAVEREYRILRALAGGEVPVPPVRLLCEDASVIGTAFFVMDHVPGRVFFDRVMRTGTPAERAAVYEDMARVLAALHRVDWRAAGLEGFGKPEGYMARQVALWTQQWEAARVEEMPAMDRLAAW
;
A
#
# COMPACT_ATOMS: atom_id res chain seq x y z
N LEU A 1 1.47 7.62 17.97
CA LEU A 1 1.85 7.00 16.69
C LEU A 1 1.20 5.62 16.63
N LEU A 2 0.42 5.34 15.58
CA LEU A 2 -0.20 4.04 15.38
C LEU A 2 0.91 2.97 15.27
N PRO A 3 0.85 1.88 16.05
CA PRO A 3 1.77 0.77 15.90
C PRO A 3 1.65 0.24 14.46
N ARG A 4 2.76 0.18 13.72
CA ARG A 4 2.88 -0.22 12.31
C ARG A 4 2.73 0.88 11.24
N ALA A 5 2.64 2.16 11.60
CA ALA A 5 2.58 3.24 10.62
C ALA A 5 3.90 3.42 9.83
N HIS A 6 5.01 2.83 10.30
CA HIS A 6 6.34 2.92 9.69
C HIS A 6 7.04 1.56 9.73
N ALA A 7 6.43 0.56 9.09
CA ALA A 7 7.02 -0.77 8.98
C ALA A 7 7.95 -0.81 7.75
N VAL A 8 9.10 -0.13 7.83
CA VAL A 8 10.08 0.00 6.71
C VAL A 8 10.58 -1.37 6.23
N GLU A 9 10.67 -2.36 7.13
CA GLU A 9 11.01 -3.75 6.82
C GLU A 9 9.97 -4.41 5.89
N ARG A 10 8.69 -4.02 6.02
CA ARG A 10 7.62 -4.51 5.14
C ARG A 10 7.72 -3.90 3.75
N GLU A 11 7.99 -2.60 3.68
CA GLU A 11 8.19 -1.89 2.41
C GLU A 11 9.41 -2.46 1.67
N TYR A 12 10.54 -2.60 2.36
CA TYR A 12 11.74 -3.23 1.82
C TYR A 12 11.46 -4.63 1.26
N ARG A 13 10.75 -5.47 2.03
CA ARG A 13 10.42 -6.85 1.63
C ARG A 13 9.58 -6.88 0.35
N ILE A 14 8.57 -6.00 0.23
CA ILE A 14 7.75 -5.90 -1.00
C ILE A 14 8.58 -5.45 -2.20
N LEU A 15 9.34 -4.37 -2.05
CA LEU A 15 10.16 -3.84 -3.13
C LEU A 15 11.17 -4.88 -3.62
N ARG A 16 11.78 -5.61 -2.70
CA ARG A 16 12.70 -6.70 -3.03
C ARG A 16 12.01 -7.86 -3.74
N ALA A 17 10.80 -8.23 -3.31
CA ALA A 17 10.05 -9.32 -3.92
C ALA A 17 9.56 -9.00 -5.34
N LEU A 18 9.30 -7.73 -5.63
CA LEU A 18 8.86 -7.26 -6.95
C LEU A 18 10.04 -6.94 -7.90
N ALA A 19 11.27 -6.89 -7.38
CA ALA A 19 12.44 -6.54 -8.17
C ALA A 19 12.66 -7.54 -9.32
N GLY A 20 12.93 -7.01 -10.51
CA GLY A 20 13.15 -7.82 -11.73
C GLY A 20 11.89 -8.36 -12.39
N GLY A 21 10.70 -8.08 -11.84
CA GLY A 21 9.42 -8.42 -12.44
C GLY A 21 8.85 -7.32 -13.35
N GLU A 22 7.59 -7.47 -13.74
CA GLU A 22 6.87 -6.48 -14.59
C GLU A 22 6.42 -5.22 -13.83
N VAL A 23 6.43 -5.25 -12.50
CA VAL A 23 6.06 -4.10 -11.67
C VAL A 23 7.28 -3.21 -11.49
N PRO A 24 7.26 -1.94 -11.96
CA PRO A 24 8.39 -1.05 -11.82
C PRO A 24 8.55 -0.61 -10.36
N VAL A 25 9.64 -1.04 -9.75
CA VAL A 25 10.01 -0.67 -8.38
C VAL A 25 11.46 -0.19 -8.33
N PRO A 26 11.81 0.76 -7.45
CA PRO A 26 13.19 1.17 -7.28
C PRO A 26 14.02 0.01 -6.73
N PRO A 27 15.24 -0.20 -7.23
CA PRO A 27 16.16 -1.18 -6.67
C PRO A 27 16.48 -0.85 -5.21
N VAL A 28 16.20 -1.77 -4.30
CA VAL A 28 16.57 -1.65 -2.88
C VAL A 28 17.97 -2.19 -2.66
N ARG A 29 18.76 -1.52 -1.82
CA ARG A 29 20.19 -1.77 -1.61
C ARG A 29 20.48 -2.46 -0.27
N LEU A 30 19.88 -1.95 0.80
CA LEU A 30 20.04 -2.51 2.14
C LEU A 30 18.84 -2.16 3.02
N LEU A 31 18.66 -2.96 4.06
CA LEU A 31 17.79 -2.69 5.19
C LEU A 31 18.65 -2.62 6.45
N CYS A 32 18.46 -1.60 7.27
CA CYS A 32 19.06 -1.48 8.59
C CYS A 32 17.96 -1.40 9.64
N GLU A 33 17.86 -2.41 10.49
CA GLU A 33 16.89 -2.48 11.58
C GLU A 33 17.46 -1.95 12.90
N ASP A 34 18.77 -1.66 12.92
CA ASP A 34 19.45 -1.11 14.10
C ASP A 34 19.16 0.41 14.22
N ALA A 35 18.30 0.74 15.18
CA ALA A 35 17.95 2.14 15.46
C ALA A 35 19.12 2.96 16.03
N SER A 36 20.22 2.35 16.47
CA SER A 36 21.38 3.08 16.99
C SER A 36 22.12 3.86 15.90
N VAL A 37 21.96 3.49 14.63
CA VAL A 37 22.67 4.09 13.50
C VAL A 37 22.18 5.51 13.19
N ILE A 38 20.85 5.70 13.06
CA ILE A 38 20.26 7.02 12.74
C ILE A 38 19.04 7.35 13.64
N GLY A 39 18.79 6.58 14.69
CA GLY A 39 17.65 6.78 15.59
C GLY A 39 16.38 6.00 15.22
N THR A 40 16.33 5.36 14.06
CA THR A 40 15.20 4.54 13.60
C THR A 40 15.66 3.52 12.56
N ALA A 41 14.88 2.45 12.36
CA ALA A 41 15.08 1.54 11.24
C ALA A 41 14.89 2.28 9.89
N PHE A 42 15.67 1.90 8.88
CA PHE A 42 15.60 2.50 7.54
C PHE A 42 16.02 1.50 6.46
N PHE A 43 15.67 1.79 5.21
CA PHE A 43 16.26 1.10 4.07
C PHE A 43 16.78 2.11 3.04
N VAL A 44 17.69 1.66 2.20
CA VAL A 44 18.27 2.43 1.10
C VAL A 44 17.81 1.85 -0.22
N MET A 45 17.37 2.71 -1.12
CA MET A 45 16.99 2.36 -2.49
C MET A 45 17.58 3.35 -3.48
N ASP A 46 17.63 2.99 -4.75
CA ASP A 46 18.08 3.89 -5.81
C ASP A 46 17.07 5.03 -6.01
N HIS A 47 17.59 6.21 -6.30
CA HIS A 47 16.77 7.32 -6.75
C HIS A 47 16.27 7.06 -8.18
N VAL A 48 14.96 7.09 -8.36
CA VAL A 48 14.32 7.00 -9.68
C VAL A 48 14.03 8.41 -10.18
N PRO A 49 14.72 8.89 -11.22
CA PRO A 49 14.45 10.22 -11.77
C PRO A 49 13.07 10.23 -12.44
N GLY A 50 12.34 11.33 -12.27
CA GLY A 50 11.01 11.43 -12.85
C GLY A 50 10.23 12.63 -12.34
N ARG A 51 9.03 12.81 -12.87
CA ARG A 51 8.07 13.82 -12.40
C ARG A 51 7.16 13.22 -11.33
N VAL A 52 6.96 13.94 -10.25
CA VAL A 52 5.99 13.58 -9.21
C VAL A 52 4.71 14.37 -9.43
N PHE A 53 3.58 13.68 -9.56
CA PHE A 53 2.27 14.31 -9.76
C PHE A 53 1.54 14.40 -8.41
N PHE A 54 1.50 15.59 -7.82
CA PHE A 54 0.73 15.85 -6.59
C PHE A 54 -0.75 16.13 -6.88
N ASP A 55 -1.05 16.68 -8.07
CA ASP A 55 -2.41 16.89 -8.53
C ASP A 55 -2.92 15.63 -9.25
N ARG A 56 -3.86 14.94 -8.61
CA ARG A 56 -4.47 13.70 -9.15
C ARG A 56 -5.20 13.92 -10.48
N VAL A 57 -5.68 15.13 -10.73
CA VAL A 57 -6.41 15.47 -11.98
C VAL A 57 -5.45 15.89 -13.08
N MET A 58 -4.18 16.16 -12.77
CA MET A 58 -3.16 16.62 -13.71
C MET A 58 -3.65 17.82 -14.55
N ARG A 59 -4.15 18.87 -13.88
CA ARG A 59 -4.73 20.06 -14.53
C ARG A 59 -3.79 20.75 -15.51
N THR A 60 -2.48 20.69 -15.23
CA THR A 60 -1.44 21.29 -16.07
C THR A 60 -1.02 20.39 -17.25
N GLY A 61 -1.45 19.13 -17.26
CA GLY A 61 -1.14 18.19 -18.35
C GLY A 61 -2.10 18.32 -19.52
N THR A 62 -1.61 17.97 -20.71
CA THR A 62 -2.48 17.81 -21.90
C THR A 62 -3.42 16.61 -21.73
N PRO A 63 -4.55 16.55 -22.48
CA PRO A 63 -5.41 15.37 -22.48
C PRO A 63 -4.66 14.07 -22.82
N ALA A 64 -3.73 14.13 -23.77
CA ALA A 64 -2.93 12.97 -24.17
C ALA A 64 -1.98 12.50 -23.06
N GLU A 65 -1.31 13.42 -22.38
CA GLU A 65 -0.46 13.08 -21.22
C GLU A 65 -1.28 12.45 -20.09
N ARG A 66 -2.46 12.99 -19.79
CA ARG A 66 -3.35 12.40 -18.79
C ARG A 66 -3.77 10.97 -19.18
N ALA A 67 -4.20 10.76 -20.41
CA ALA A 67 -4.55 9.43 -20.88
C ALA A 67 -3.38 8.44 -20.74
N ALA A 68 -2.19 8.81 -21.21
CA ALA A 68 -0.99 7.97 -21.11
C ALA A 68 -0.64 7.61 -19.67
N VAL A 69 -0.74 8.55 -18.73
CA VAL A 69 -0.46 8.27 -17.30
C VAL A 69 -1.49 7.29 -16.72
N TYR A 70 -2.78 7.48 -16.98
CA TYR A 70 -3.81 6.57 -16.47
C TYR A 70 -3.76 5.18 -17.11
N GLU A 71 -3.43 5.10 -18.39
CA GLU A 71 -3.21 3.82 -19.08
C GLU A 71 -2.01 3.07 -18.47
N ASP A 72 -0.89 3.77 -18.20
CA ASP A 72 0.27 3.17 -17.59
C ASP A 72 0.01 2.74 -16.12
N MET A 73 -0.73 3.54 -15.36
CA MET A 73 -1.18 3.14 -14.01
C MET A 73 -2.02 1.86 -14.05
N ALA A 74 -2.96 1.74 -15.01
CA ALA A 74 -3.77 0.54 -15.18
C ALA A 74 -2.90 -0.68 -15.57
N ARG A 75 -1.93 -0.48 -16.46
CA ARG A 75 -0.96 -1.50 -16.85
C ARG A 75 -0.13 -2.01 -15.65
N VAL A 76 0.40 -1.08 -14.85
CA VAL A 76 1.20 -1.42 -13.66
C VAL A 76 0.33 -2.14 -12.62
N LEU A 77 -0.91 -1.70 -12.40
CA LEU A 77 -1.85 -2.36 -11.50
C LEU A 77 -2.17 -3.79 -11.98
N ALA A 78 -2.39 -3.95 -13.27
CA ALA A 78 -2.62 -5.28 -13.86
C ALA A 78 -1.37 -6.19 -13.70
N ALA A 79 -0.17 -5.65 -13.87
CA ALA A 79 1.07 -6.38 -13.61
C ALA A 79 1.17 -6.82 -12.14
N LEU A 80 0.86 -5.91 -11.21
CA LEU A 80 0.85 -6.21 -9.77
C LEU A 80 -0.15 -7.32 -9.42
N HIS A 81 -1.35 -7.32 -10.02
CA HIS A 81 -2.35 -8.35 -9.79
C HIS A 81 -1.97 -9.73 -10.36
N ARG A 82 -1.05 -9.77 -11.31
CA ARG A 82 -0.52 -11.03 -11.86
C ARG A 82 0.66 -11.61 -11.08
N VAL A 83 1.20 -10.87 -10.11
CA VAL A 83 2.33 -11.37 -9.30
C VAL A 83 1.92 -12.62 -8.54
N ASP A 84 2.64 -13.71 -8.78
CA ASP A 84 2.58 -14.87 -7.88
C ASP A 84 3.31 -14.53 -6.58
N TRP A 85 2.53 -14.06 -5.62
CA TRP A 85 3.05 -13.62 -4.32
C TRP A 85 3.71 -14.76 -3.52
N ARG A 86 3.34 -16.03 -3.76
CA ARG A 86 3.98 -17.19 -3.13
C ARG A 86 5.36 -17.41 -3.73
N ALA A 87 5.45 -17.47 -5.06
CA ALA A 87 6.74 -17.59 -5.76
C ALA A 87 7.67 -16.41 -5.48
N ALA A 88 7.10 -15.21 -5.24
CA ALA A 88 7.85 -14.01 -4.82
C ALA A 88 8.29 -14.01 -3.35
N GLY A 89 8.02 -15.08 -2.57
CA GLY A 89 8.44 -15.18 -1.16
C GLY A 89 7.66 -14.27 -0.20
N LEU A 90 6.43 -13.89 -0.56
CA LEU A 90 5.55 -13.05 0.25
C LEU A 90 4.59 -13.86 1.14
N GLU A 91 4.83 -15.15 1.33
CA GLU A 91 4.07 -15.95 2.28
C GLU A 91 4.16 -15.36 3.70
N GLY A 92 3.03 -15.32 4.39
CA GLY A 92 2.92 -14.69 5.70
C GLY A 92 2.99 -13.16 5.71
N PHE A 93 3.15 -12.49 4.55
CA PHE A 93 3.16 -11.04 4.46
C PHE A 93 1.81 -10.42 4.85
N GLY A 94 0.71 -11.10 4.56
CA GLY A 94 -0.65 -10.71 4.90
C GLY A 94 -1.52 -11.94 5.19
N LYS A 95 -2.80 -11.67 5.46
CA LYS A 95 -3.83 -12.71 5.61
C LYS A 95 -4.69 -12.72 4.35
N PRO A 96 -4.49 -13.64 3.39
CA PRO A 96 -5.17 -13.61 2.10
C PRO A 96 -6.68 -13.89 2.20
N GLU A 97 -7.08 -14.69 3.20
CA GLU A 97 -8.46 -15.11 3.37
C GLU A 97 -9.24 -14.21 4.35
N GLY A 98 -10.57 -14.17 4.21
CA GLY A 98 -11.47 -13.47 5.12
C GLY A 98 -11.29 -11.94 5.16
N TYR A 99 -10.77 -11.33 4.09
CA TYR A 99 -10.50 -9.88 4.06
C TYR A 99 -11.77 -9.07 4.36
N MET A 100 -12.88 -9.34 3.68
CA MET A 100 -14.13 -8.59 3.86
C MET A 100 -14.67 -8.72 5.29
N ALA A 101 -14.71 -9.92 5.84
CA ALA A 101 -15.15 -10.12 7.22
C ALA A 101 -14.31 -9.33 8.22
N ARG A 102 -12.98 -9.33 8.04
CA ARG A 102 -12.08 -8.52 8.89
C ARG A 102 -12.30 -7.02 8.72
N GLN A 103 -12.59 -6.54 7.51
CA GLN A 103 -12.87 -5.13 7.27
C GLN A 103 -14.19 -4.72 7.93
N VAL A 104 -15.23 -5.48 7.77
CA VAL A 104 -16.52 -5.23 8.44
C VAL A 104 -16.33 -5.17 9.95
N ALA A 105 -15.69 -6.18 10.55
CA ALA A 105 -15.42 -6.19 11.98
C ALA A 105 -14.60 -4.98 12.46
N LEU A 106 -13.55 -4.60 11.72
CA LEU A 106 -12.72 -3.44 12.05
C LEU A 106 -13.51 -2.13 11.99
N TRP A 107 -14.28 -1.93 10.93
CA TRP A 107 -15.06 -0.70 10.77
C TRP A 107 -16.22 -0.60 11.75
N THR A 108 -16.86 -1.74 12.10
CA THR A 108 -17.88 -1.80 13.16
C THR A 108 -17.26 -1.39 14.50
N GLN A 109 -16.11 -1.96 14.85
CA GLN A 109 -15.41 -1.58 16.09
C GLN A 109 -15.02 -0.11 16.13
N GLN A 110 -14.54 0.44 15.01
CA GLN A 110 -14.20 1.88 14.92
C GLN A 110 -15.43 2.76 15.03
N TRP A 111 -16.53 2.36 14.41
CA TRP A 111 -17.82 3.04 14.54
C TRP A 111 -18.28 3.07 15.99
N GLU A 112 -18.31 1.93 16.66
CA GLU A 112 -18.71 1.83 18.07
C GLU A 112 -17.86 2.71 18.99
N ALA A 113 -16.55 2.75 18.74
CA ALA A 113 -15.62 3.58 19.52
C ALA A 113 -15.73 5.08 19.25
N ALA A 114 -16.19 5.47 18.07
CA ALA A 114 -16.27 6.87 17.64
C ALA A 114 -17.66 7.48 17.75
N ARG A 115 -18.71 6.68 17.92
CA ARG A 115 -20.09 7.19 17.96
C ARG A 115 -20.32 8.03 19.21
N VAL A 116 -20.96 9.17 19.02
CA VAL A 116 -21.34 10.12 20.09
C VAL A 116 -22.84 10.08 20.39
N GLU A 117 -23.63 9.47 19.51
CA GLU A 117 -25.09 9.32 19.62
C GLU A 117 -25.55 7.97 19.05
N GLU A 118 -26.76 7.56 19.42
CA GLU A 118 -27.38 6.37 18.84
C GLU A 118 -27.78 6.59 17.39
N MET A 119 -27.39 5.68 16.51
CA MET A 119 -27.74 5.73 15.09
C MET A 119 -28.25 4.37 14.61
N PRO A 120 -29.56 4.06 14.81
CA PRO A 120 -30.13 2.76 14.54
C PRO A 120 -29.96 2.26 13.09
N ALA A 121 -29.76 3.18 12.14
CA ALA A 121 -29.47 2.82 10.76
C ALA A 121 -28.10 2.14 10.60
N MET A 122 -27.10 2.62 11.33
CA MET A 122 -25.74 2.02 11.33
C MET A 122 -25.73 0.68 12.07
N ASP A 123 -26.47 0.57 13.18
CA ASP A 123 -26.58 -0.68 13.91
C ASP A 123 -27.23 -1.78 13.04
N ARG A 124 -28.29 -1.42 12.29
CA ARG A 124 -28.89 -2.35 11.31
C ARG A 124 -27.95 -2.71 10.17
N LEU A 125 -27.17 -1.77 9.68
CA LEU A 125 -26.19 -2.01 8.62
C LEU A 125 -25.08 -2.96 9.09
N ALA A 126 -24.58 -2.76 10.31
CA ALA A 126 -23.53 -3.63 10.87
C ALA A 126 -24.03 -5.06 11.14
N ALA A 127 -25.33 -5.22 11.42
CA ALA A 127 -25.96 -6.53 11.66
C ALA A 127 -26.37 -7.28 10.37
N TRP A 128 -26.45 -6.59 9.25
CA TRP A 128 -26.83 -7.16 7.94
C TRP A 128 -25.70 -7.94 7.30
#